data_b598d7df4526b0f3af4b5eaa8f9a3531
#
_entry.id   b598d7df4526b0f3af4b5eaa8f9a3531
#
_cell.length_a   1.000
_cell.length_b   1.000
_cell.length_c   1.000
_cell.angle_alpha   90.00
_cell.angle_beta   90.00
_cell.angle_gamma   90.00
#
_symmetry.space_group_name_H-M   'P 1'
#
loop_
_entity.id
_entity.type
_entity.pdbx_description
1 polymer ?
#
loop_
_entity_poly.entity_id
_entity_poly.type
_entity_poly.pdbx_seq_one_letter_code
_entity_poly.pdbx_strand_id
1 'polypeptide(L)'
;NDFKNGDQTTTLISTENGKVIEIIHNVMTPQPYNRMYQLTGTKGFANKYPIEGFALSSKELSKAGVTPSADDLSGHSYLPQKDADALVQKYESPIVAKYEKEAKEVGGHGGMDFIMDSRLVYCLQNGLPLDIDVYDLAEWCCLAELGSISMNNGNIPVEVPDFTRGEWNKIHGFHHAYASAADEKKAADEAAAFTLKLKEQGKKYWEKVDKAAKKK
;
A
#
# COMPACT_ATOMS: atom_id res chain seq x y z
N ASN A 1 6.65 1.44 38.20
CA ASN A 1 5.81 2.43 37.50
C ASN A 1 4.86 1.67 36.58
N ASP A 2 3.57 1.96 36.71
CA ASP A 2 2.52 1.26 35.94
C ASP A 2 2.28 1.95 34.58
N PHE A 3 3.35 2.08 33.79
CA PHE A 3 3.22 2.54 32.40
C PHE A 3 2.45 1.50 31.60
N LYS A 4 1.37 1.92 30.95
CA LYS A 4 0.52 1.04 30.15
C LYS A 4 0.91 1.02 28.66
N ASN A 5 1.61 2.05 28.21
CA ASN A 5 2.08 2.16 26.83
C ASN A 5 3.59 2.00 26.79
N GLY A 6 4.09 1.24 25.82
CA GLY A 6 5.52 1.19 25.54
C GLY A 6 6.01 2.48 24.89
N ASP A 7 7.25 2.86 25.15
CA ASP A 7 7.88 4.04 24.52
C ASP A 7 8.03 3.82 23.01
N GLN A 8 8.38 2.60 22.64
CA GLN A 8 8.48 2.14 21.25
C GLN A 8 8.04 0.68 21.17
N THR A 9 7.23 0.38 20.17
CA THR A 9 6.84 -0.98 19.83
C THR A 9 7.04 -1.24 18.36
N THR A 10 7.40 -2.49 18.01
CA THR A 10 7.49 -2.96 16.64
C THR A 10 6.56 -4.16 16.48
N THR A 11 5.68 -4.10 15.49
CA THR A 11 4.74 -5.17 15.16
C THR A 11 5.06 -5.69 13.77
N LEU A 12 5.24 -7.00 13.65
CA LEU A 12 5.39 -7.68 12.36
C LEU A 12 4.08 -8.41 12.03
N ILE A 13 3.55 -8.16 10.85
CA ILE A 13 2.31 -8.76 10.37
C ILE A 13 2.63 -9.57 9.12
N SER A 14 2.33 -10.87 9.18
CA SER A 14 2.39 -11.74 8.00
C SER A 14 1.01 -11.81 7.36
N THR A 15 0.94 -11.57 6.05
CA THR A 15 -0.32 -11.63 5.32
C THR A 15 -0.49 -12.98 4.63
N GLU A 16 -1.73 -13.36 4.33
CA GLU A 16 -2.09 -14.57 3.59
C GLU A 16 -1.34 -14.68 2.24
N ASN A 17 -1.06 -13.56 1.62
CA ASN A 17 -0.34 -13.50 0.34
C ASN A 17 1.18 -13.48 0.48
N GLY A 18 1.72 -13.75 1.68
CA GLY A 18 3.16 -13.81 1.96
C GLY A 18 3.87 -12.45 1.98
N LYS A 19 3.12 -11.36 2.09
CA LYS A 19 3.71 -10.03 2.35
C LYS A 19 3.93 -9.87 3.85
N VAL A 20 4.95 -9.10 4.22
CA VAL A 20 5.22 -8.73 5.60
C VAL A 20 5.06 -7.22 5.72
N ILE A 21 4.32 -6.80 6.74
CA ILE A 21 4.14 -5.40 7.11
C ILE A 21 4.84 -5.20 8.45
N GLU A 22 5.70 -4.20 8.53
CA GLU A 22 6.31 -3.74 9.77
C GLU A 22 5.67 -2.42 10.19
N ILE A 23 5.18 -2.36 11.42
CA ILE A 23 4.65 -1.14 12.02
C ILE A 23 5.51 -0.79 13.22
N ILE A 24 6.09 0.41 13.19
CA ILE A 24 6.84 0.97 14.32
C ILE A 24 5.99 2.08 14.94
N HIS A 25 5.67 1.94 16.21
CA HIS A 25 4.98 2.96 16.99
C HIS A 25 5.97 3.53 18.00
N ASN A 26 6.33 4.79 17.85
CA ASN A 26 7.24 5.50 18.72
C ASN A 26 6.66 6.89 19.05
N VAL A 27 6.33 7.11 20.31
CA VAL A 27 5.66 8.34 20.76
C VAL A 27 6.45 9.10 21.82
N MET A 28 7.50 8.51 22.37
CA MET A 28 8.18 9.05 23.55
C MET A 28 9.62 9.51 23.27
N THR A 29 10.26 8.99 22.21
CA THR A 29 11.66 9.32 21.94
C THR A 29 11.79 10.48 20.97
N PRO A 30 12.66 11.47 21.23
CA PRO A 30 12.91 12.56 20.30
C PRO A 30 13.48 12.03 18.99
N GLN A 31 12.82 12.34 17.89
CA GLN A 31 13.29 12.03 16.54
C GLN A 31 12.65 12.99 15.53
N PRO A 32 13.26 13.23 14.37
CA PRO A 32 12.62 13.94 13.28
C PRO A 32 11.33 13.25 12.86
N TYR A 33 10.35 14.03 12.44
CA TYR A 33 9.07 13.48 11.93
C TYR A 33 9.30 12.48 10.81
N ASN A 34 8.80 11.27 11.01
CA ASN A 34 8.98 10.17 10.07
C ASN A 34 7.79 9.20 10.18
N ARG A 35 7.09 8.98 9.07
CA ARG A 35 6.05 7.94 8.97
C ARG A 35 6.59 6.64 8.39
N MET A 36 7.84 6.57 8.03
CA MET A 36 8.53 5.40 7.48
C MET A 36 7.75 4.70 6.35
N TYR A 37 7.18 5.49 5.44
CA TYR A 37 6.49 4.93 4.28
C TYR A 37 7.51 4.31 3.33
N GLN A 38 7.67 3.00 3.47
CA GLN A 38 8.62 2.21 2.70
C GLN A 38 7.93 1.00 2.09
N LEU A 39 8.12 0.81 0.80
CA LEU A 39 7.68 -0.36 0.07
C LEU A 39 8.88 -1.05 -0.56
N THR A 40 9.10 -2.31 -0.20
CA THR A 40 10.13 -3.15 -0.81
C THR A 40 9.46 -4.26 -1.61
N GLY A 41 9.68 -4.27 -2.90
CA GLY A 41 9.15 -5.27 -3.81
C GLY A 41 10.26 -6.05 -4.51
N THR A 42 9.89 -7.09 -5.25
CA THR A 42 10.84 -7.91 -6.03
C THR A 42 11.42 -7.20 -7.25
N LYS A 43 10.89 -6.03 -7.62
CA LYS A 43 11.27 -5.28 -8.84
C LYS A 43 11.67 -3.86 -8.58
N GLY A 44 11.43 -3.35 -7.38
CA GLY A 44 11.71 -1.97 -7.04
C GLY A 44 11.43 -1.67 -5.58
N PHE A 45 11.79 -0.46 -5.21
CA PHE A 45 11.70 0.09 -3.87
C PHE A 45 11.13 1.50 -3.96
N ALA A 46 10.31 1.87 -2.99
CA ALA A 46 9.82 3.23 -2.82
C ALA A 46 9.94 3.63 -1.35
N ASN A 47 10.32 4.87 -1.10
CA ASN A 47 10.49 5.42 0.24
C ASN A 47 10.06 6.89 0.26
N LYS A 48 9.43 7.33 1.35
CA LYS A 48 9.08 8.73 1.54
C LYS A 48 9.94 9.42 2.60
N TYR A 49 10.34 8.69 3.64
CA TYR A 49 11.08 9.24 4.76
C TYR A 49 12.33 8.39 5.04
N PRO A 50 13.47 8.99 5.43
CA PRO A 50 13.77 10.44 5.45
C PRO A 50 14.02 11.02 4.06
N ILE A 51 14.19 10.19 3.04
CA ILE A 51 14.41 10.59 1.64
C ILE A 51 13.22 10.10 0.84
N GLU A 52 12.60 10.98 0.07
CA GLU A 52 11.58 10.58 -0.89
C GLU A 52 12.25 10.14 -2.19
N GLY A 53 11.95 8.93 -2.63
CA GLY A 53 12.52 8.41 -3.87
C GLY A 53 12.15 6.97 -4.18
N PHE A 54 12.60 6.54 -5.34
CA PHE A 54 12.38 5.22 -5.88
C PHE A 54 13.70 4.58 -6.29
N ALA A 55 13.79 3.25 -6.23
CA ALA A 55 14.91 2.50 -6.78
C ALA A 55 14.38 1.40 -7.70
N LEU A 56 14.71 1.50 -8.98
CA LEU A 56 14.38 0.54 -10.03
C LEU A 56 15.57 0.41 -10.99
N SER A 57 15.73 -0.77 -11.59
CA SER A 57 16.65 -0.89 -12.71
C SER A 57 16.08 -0.24 -13.98
N SER A 58 16.93 0.12 -14.93
CA SER A 58 16.51 0.68 -16.23
C SER A 58 15.47 -0.21 -16.92
N LYS A 59 15.64 -1.53 -16.82
CA LYS A 59 14.70 -2.52 -17.36
C LYS A 59 13.30 -2.42 -16.71
N GLU A 60 13.24 -2.33 -15.39
CA GLU A 60 11.95 -2.26 -14.67
C GLU A 60 11.31 -0.88 -14.86
N LEU A 61 12.09 0.19 -14.93
CA LEU A 61 11.61 1.53 -15.23
C LEU A 61 11.00 1.60 -16.64
N SER A 62 11.66 0.99 -17.64
CA SER A 62 11.12 0.88 -19.01
C SER A 62 9.81 0.08 -19.06
N LYS A 63 9.70 -1.01 -18.29
CA LYS A 63 8.45 -1.77 -18.16
C LYS A 63 7.34 -0.96 -17.49
N ALA A 64 7.69 -0.06 -16.58
CA ALA A 64 6.76 0.91 -16.01
C ALA A 64 6.38 2.00 -17.04
N GLY A 65 6.95 1.98 -18.25
CA GLY A 65 6.63 2.89 -19.34
C GLY A 65 7.26 4.27 -19.17
N VAL A 66 8.37 4.35 -18.47
CA VAL A 66 9.21 5.54 -18.35
C VAL A 66 10.53 5.24 -19.04
N THR A 67 10.98 6.13 -19.92
CA THR A 67 12.29 5.99 -20.60
C THR A 67 13.39 6.35 -19.61
N PRO A 68 14.28 5.41 -19.27
CA PRO A 68 15.38 5.68 -18.33
C PRO A 68 16.32 6.75 -18.86
N SER A 69 16.86 7.57 -17.97
CA SER A 69 17.90 8.57 -18.32
C SER A 69 19.27 7.94 -18.55
N ALA A 70 19.49 6.69 -18.10
CA ALA A 70 20.68 5.90 -18.31
C ALA A 70 20.32 4.40 -18.44
N ASP A 71 21.15 3.63 -19.16
CA ASP A 71 20.90 2.21 -19.42
C ASP A 71 21.32 1.30 -18.25
N ASP A 72 22.11 1.82 -17.32
CA ASP A 72 22.75 1.09 -16.21
C ASP A 72 22.16 1.41 -14.83
N LEU A 73 20.95 1.98 -14.75
CA LEU A 73 20.30 2.24 -13.47
C LEU A 73 20.13 0.95 -12.68
N SER A 74 20.52 1.00 -11.43
CA SER A 74 20.48 -0.14 -10.51
C SER A 74 19.33 -0.01 -9.53
N GLY A 75 18.67 -1.13 -9.21
CA GLY A 75 17.72 -1.22 -8.10
C GLY A 75 18.33 -1.02 -6.70
N HIS A 76 19.65 -0.84 -6.60
CA HIS A 76 20.38 -0.57 -5.36
C HIS A 76 20.71 0.90 -5.14
N SER A 77 20.26 1.78 -6.03
CA SER A 77 20.44 3.22 -5.93
C SER A 77 19.12 3.93 -6.21
N TYR A 78 18.91 5.08 -5.58
CA TYR A 78 17.78 5.92 -5.93
C TYR A 78 17.87 6.37 -7.39
N LEU A 79 16.72 6.45 -8.04
CA LEU A 79 16.60 7.00 -9.39
C LEU A 79 17.11 8.44 -9.41
N PRO A 80 17.71 8.88 -10.51
CA PRO A 80 17.89 10.30 -10.80
C PRO A 80 16.56 11.05 -10.70
N GLN A 81 16.58 12.30 -10.24
CA GLN A 81 15.37 13.10 -10.02
C GLN A 81 14.48 13.15 -11.27
N LYS A 82 15.06 13.29 -12.45
CA LYS A 82 14.32 13.29 -13.72
C LYS A 82 13.49 12.03 -13.93
N ASP A 83 14.04 10.86 -13.59
CA ASP A 83 13.36 9.57 -13.76
C ASP A 83 12.29 9.37 -12.68
N ALA A 84 12.57 9.81 -11.47
CA ALA A 84 11.62 9.81 -10.36
C ALA A 84 10.41 10.71 -10.67
N ASP A 85 10.62 11.93 -11.17
CA ASP A 85 9.55 12.87 -11.56
C ASP A 85 8.69 12.31 -12.68
N ALA A 86 9.31 11.69 -13.69
CA ALA A 86 8.58 11.05 -14.78
C ALA A 86 7.74 9.86 -14.30
N LEU A 87 8.23 9.11 -13.33
CA LEU A 87 7.48 8.00 -12.71
C LEU A 87 6.28 8.53 -11.92
N VAL A 88 6.49 9.55 -11.08
CA VAL A 88 5.43 10.21 -10.30
C VAL A 88 4.37 10.76 -11.23
N GLN A 89 4.75 11.56 -12.22
CA GLN A 89 3.81 12.14 -13.19
C GLN A 89 2.96 11.07 -13.89
N LYS A 90 3.56 9.93 -14.23
CA LYS A 90 2.85 8.86 -14.91
C LYS A 90 1.84 8.15 -14.03
N TYR A 91 2.14 7.99 -12.75
CA TYR A 91 1.32 7.24 -11.79
C TYR A 91 0.58 8.14 -10.80
N GLU A 92 0.56 9.43 -11.04
CA GLU A 92 -0.24 10.35 -10.23
C GLU A 92 -1.71 9.95 -10.25
N SER A 93 -2.35 10.00 -9.08
CA SER A 93 -3.76 9.70 -8.98
C SER A 93 -4.59 10.70 -9.79
N PRO A 94 -5.52 10.25 -10.67
CA PRO A 94 -6.37 11.14 -11.46
C PRO A 94 -7.16 12.14 -10.62
N ILE A 95 -7.56 11.78 -9.41
CA ILE A 95 -8.27 12.69 -8.51
C ILE A 95 -7.34 13.79 -7.98
N VAL A 96 -6.07 13.45 -7.68
CA VAL A 96 -5.07 14.42 -7.26
C VAL A 96 -4.80 15.38 -8.41
N ALA A 97 -4.50 14.88 -9.60
CA ALA A 97 -4.27 15.69 -10.79
C ALA A 97 -5.44 16.66 -11.08
N LYS A 98 -6.68 16.22 -10.84
CA LYS A 98 -7.89 17.04 -11.05
C LYS A 98 -8.06 18.13 -10.02
N TYR A 99 -7.83 17.84 -8.76
CA TYR A 99 -8.22 18.73 -7.64
C TYR A 99 -7.02 19.36 -6.91
N GLU A 100 -5.78 19.06 -7.27
CA GLU A 100 -4.60 19.51 -6.53
C GLU A 100 -4.55 21.02 -6.32
N LYS A 101 -4.84 21.79 -7.38
CA LYS A 101 -4.81 23.26 -7.31
C LYS A 101 -5.84 23.79 -6.32
N GLU A 102 -7.10 23.37 -6.46
CA GLU A 102 -8.20 23.79 -5.60
C GLU A 102 -7.98 23.32 -4.15
N ALA A 103 -7.52 22.10 -3.98
CA ALA A 103 -7.21 21.54 -2.68
C ALA A 103 -6.10 22.32 -1.93
N LYS A 104 -5.08 22.78 -2.64
CA LYS A 104 -4.02 23.63 -2.06
C LYS A 104 -4.53 25.01 -1.67
N GLU A 105 -5.47 25.59 -2.44
CA GLU A 105 -6.11 26.88 -2.12
C GLU A 105 -7.01 26.79 -0.90
N VAL A 106 -7.79 25.71 -0.77
CA VAL A 106 -8.67 25.47 0.38
C VAL A 106 -7.87 25.15 1.65
N GLY A 107 -6.77 24.42 1.53
CA GLY A 107 -5.92 24.02 2.66
C GLY A 107 -6.36 22.72 3.29
N GLY A 108 -6.05 22.52 4.58
CA GLY A 108 -6.25 21.26 5.28
C GLY A 108 -5.19 20.22 4.92
N HIS A 109 -4.12 20.11 5.74
CA HIS A 109 -2.98 19.20 5.51
C HIS A 109 -2.42 19.23 4.08
N GLY A 110 -2.27 20.45 3.52
CA GLY A 110 -1.79 20.63 2.15
C GLY A 110 -2.81 20.28 1.06
N GLY A 111 -4.10 20.24 1.40
CA GLY A 111 -5.20 19.92 0.49
C GLY A 111 -5.71 18.48 0.60
N MET A 112 -5.07 17.65 1.42
CA MET A 112 -5.46 16.24 1.58
C MET A 112 -6.88 16.09 2.11
N ASP A 113 -7.26 16.89 3.10
CA ASP A 113 -8.60 16.85 3.70
C ASP A 113 -9.67 17.19 2.67
N PHE A 114 -9.45 18.22 1.86
CA PHE A 114 -10.36 18.59 0.77
C PHE A 114 -10.58 17.45 -0.23
N ILE A 115 -9.52 16.78 -0.66
CA ILE A 115 -9.60 15.66 -1.61
C ILE A 115 -10.38 14.50 -0.99
N MET A 116 -10.09 14.17 0.27
CA MET A 116 -10.76 13.10 1.00
C MET A 116 -12.27 13.35 1.14
N ASP A 117 -12.66 14.54 1.59
CA ASP A 117 -14.07 14.90 1.76
C ASP A 117 -14.79 14.99 0.42
N SER A 118 -14.16 15.56 -0.61
CA SER A 118 -14.72 15.62 -1.95
C SER A 118 -14.98 14.21 -2.51
N ARG A 119 -14.08 13.26 -2.25
CA ARG A 119 -14.25 11.88 -2.69
C ARG A 119 -15.39 11.19 -1.94
N LEU A 120 -15.51 11.39 -0.63
CA LEU A 120 -16.62 10.87 0.15
C LEU A 120 -17.97 11.37 -0.38
N VAL A 121 -18.09 12.69 -0.56
CA VAL A 121 -19.31 13.31 -1.10
C VAL A 121 -19.64 12.77 -2.50
N TYR A 122 -18.63 12.65 -3.35
CA TYR A 122 -18.80 12.11 -4.71
C TYR A 122 -19.32 10.66 -4.69
N CYS A 123 -18.76 9.79 -3.84
CA CYS A 123 -19.23 8.43 -3.71
C CYS A 123 -20.67 8.36 -3.25
N LEU A 124 -21.04 9.15 -2.22
CA LEU A 124 -22.41 9.18 -1.69
C LEU A 124 -23.41 9.71 -2.72
N GLN A 125 -23.07 10.77 -3.47
CA GLN A 125 -23.95 11.35 -4.50
C GLN A 125 -24.18 10.42 -5.69
N ASN A 126 -23.22 9.55 -6.00
CA ASN A 126 -23.27 8.67 -7.17
C ASN A 126 -23.61 7.22 -6.81
N GLY A 127 -23.85 6.90 -5.52
CA GLY A 127 -24.14 5.54 -5.07
C GLY A 127 -22.98 4.58 -5.28
N LEU A 128 -21.74 5.09 -5.20
CA LEU A 128 -20.53 4.29 -5.33
C LEU A 128 -20.10 3.73 -3.97
N PRO A 129 -19.38 2.60 -3.96
CA PRO A 129 -18.74 2.12 -2.75
C PRO A 129 -17.77 3.17 -2.20
N LEU A 130 -17.65 3.25 -0.90
CA LEU A 130 -16.64 4.10 -0.26
C LEU A 130 -15.26 3.51 -0.46
N ASP A 131 -14.23 4.37 -0.53
CA ASP A 131 -12.84 3.95 -0.69
C ASP A 131 -12.31 3.22 0.55
N ILE A 132 -12.89 3.51 1.71
CA ILE A 132 -12.61 2.88 2.99
C ILE A 132 -13.96 2.52 3.63
N ASP A 133 -14.12 1.28 4.06
CA ASP A 133 -15.34 0.81 4.71
C ASP A 133 -15.13 0.44 6.19
N VAL A 134 -16.16 -0.07 6.83
CA VAL A 134 -16.12 -0.46 8.24
C VAL A 134 -15.19 -1.64 8.50
N TYR A 135 -14.97 -2.50 7.50
CA TYR A 135 -14.09 -3.66 7.62
C TYR A 135 -12.62 -3.24 7.58
N ASP A 136 -12.26 -2.30 6.69
CA ASP A 136 -10.93 -1.68 6.68
C ASP A 136 -10.63 -1.03 8.03
N LEU A 137 -11.59 -0.28 8.58
CA LEU A 137 -11.45 0.35 9.88
C LEU A 137 -11.25 -0.68 11.00
N ALA A 138 -12.04 -1.74 11.02
CA ALA A 138 -11.93 -2.79 12.04
C ALA A 138 -10.57 -3.49 11.98
N GLU A 139 -10.09 -3.82 10.78
CA GLU A 139 -8.80 -4.44 10.53
C GLU A 139 -7.64 -3.55 11.01
N TRP A 140 -7.67 -2.27 10.71
CA TRP A 140 -6.61 -1.36 11.15
C TRP A 140 -6.64 -1.10 12.66
N CYS A 141 -7.81 -0.93 13.23
CA CYS A 141 -7.95 -0.62 14.66
C CYS A 141 -7.63 -1.82 15.57
N CYS A 142 -7.83 -3.07 15.13
CA CYS A 142 -7.56 -4.23 15.96
C CYS A 142 -6.06 -4.46 16.23
N LEU A 143 -5.17 -3.87 15.43
CA LEU A 143 -3.72 -4.11 15.52
C LEU A 143 -3.13 -3.68 16.87
N ALA A 144 -3.63 -2.60 17.47
CA ALA A 144 -3.17 -2.15 18.78
C ALA A 144 -3.50 -3.17 19.88
N GLU A 145 -4.73 -3.70 19.88
CA GLU A 145 -5.16 -4.71 20.84
C GLU A 145 -4.44 -6.04 20.63
N LEU A 146 -4.34 -6.51 19.39
CA LEU A 146 -3.63 -7.75 19.06
C LEU A 146 -2.14 -7.68 19.40
N GLY A 147 -1.51 -6.52 19.17
CA GLY A 147 -0.14 -6.25 19.61
C GLY A 147 0.02 -6.34 21.12
N SER A 148 -0.92 -5.78 21.87
CA SER A 148 -0.95 -5.88 23.34
C SER A 148 -1.11 -7.32 23.81
N ILE A 149 -2.01 -8.09 23.21
CA ILE A 149 -2.19 -9.52 23.50
C ILE A 149 -0.90 -10.28 23.23
N SER A 150 -0.25 -10.08 22.08
CA SER A 150 1.02 -10.70 21.74
C SER A 150 2.10 -10.43 22.81
N MET A 151 2.33 -9.16 23.13
CA MET A 151 3.35 -8.76 24.11
C MET A 151 3.10 -9.33 25.50
N ASN A 152 1.86 -9.29 25.98
CA ASN A 152 1.51 -9.81 27.30
C ASN A 152 1.62 -11.33 27.43
N ASN A 153 1.69 -12.03 26.30
CA ASN A 153 1.85 -13.48 26.25
C ASN A 153 3.24 -13.93 25.74
N GLY A 154 4.26 -13.08 25.88
CA GLY A 154 5.63 -13.43 25.50
C GLY A 154 5.95 -13.28 24.02
N ASN A 155 5.30 -12.35 23.35
CA ASN A 155 5.45 -12.05 21.92
C ASN A 155 5.07 -13.22 20.99
N ILE A 156 4.05 -13.99 21.39
CA ILE A 156 3.52 -15.06 20.54
C ILE A 156 2.79 -14.50 19.32
N PRO A 157 2.75 -15.21 18.20
CA PRO A 157 1.88 -14.86 17.09
C PRO A 157 0.41 -14.85 17.51
N VAL A 158 -0.32 -13.84 17.06
CA VAL A 158 -1.76 -13.69 17.29
C VAL A 158 -2.44 -13.57 15.94
N GLU A 159 -3.49 -14.34 15.74
CA GLU A 159 -4.26 -14.31 14.49
C GLU A 159 -5.12 -13.04 14.42
N VAL A 160 -5.13 -12.38 13.25
CA VAL A 160 -6.03 -11.26 12.96
C VAL A 160 -7.40 -11.83 12.65
N PRO A 161 -8.48 -11.40 13.35
CA PRO A 161 -9.83 -11.88 13.07
C PRO A 161 -10.28 -11.52 11.64
N ASP A 162 -10.95 -12.45 10.99
CA ASP A 162 -11.63 -12.16 9.73
C ASP A 162 -12.97 -11.45 9.98
N PHE A 163 -12.95 -10.13 9.95
CA PHE A 163 -14.14 -9.31 10.14
C PHE A 163 -15.14 -9.44 8.98
N THR A 164 -14.68 -9.84 7.81
CA THR A 164 -15.48 -9.96 6.59
C THR A 164 -16.17 -11.31 6.44
N ARG A 165 -15.88 -12.27 7.32
CA ARG A 165 -16.42 -13.66 7.27
C ARG A 165 -16.12 -14.35 5.92
N GLY A 166 -14.92 -14.17 5.42
CA GLY A 166 -14.43 -14.76 4.17
C GLY A 166 -14.71 -13.93 2.92
N GLU A 167 -15.33 -12.76 3.04
CA GLU A 167 -15.58 -11.93 1.85
C GLU A 167 -14.29 -11.27 1.31
N TRP A 168 -13.29 -11.01 2.16
CA TRP A 168 -12.03 -10.38 1.76
C TRP A 168 -11.33 -11.11 0.60
N ASN A 169 -11.45 -12.42 0.51
CA ASN A 169 -10.82 -13.20 -0.55
C ASN A 169 -11.62 -13.21 -1.87
N LYS A 170 -12.84 -12.68 -1.86
CA LYS A 170 -13.70 -12.52 -3.03
C LYS A 170 -13.59 -11.14 -3.67
N ILE A 171 -13.11 -10.17 -2.89
CA ILE A 171 -12.88 -8.81 -3.37
C ILE A 171 -11.52 -8.77 -4.08
N HIS A 172 -11.53 -8.43 -5.35
CA HIS A 172 -10.33 -8.39 -6.16
C HIS A 172 -10.13 -6.97 -6.69
N GLY A 173 -8.93 -6.44 -6.45
CA GLY A 173 -8.53 -5.13 -6.93
C GLY A 173 -8.36 -4.09 -5.83
N PHE A 174 -8.06 -2.88 -6.26
CA PHE A 174 -7.90 -1.73 -5.39
C PHE A 174 -9.09 -0.81 -5.55
N HIS A 175 -9.55 -0.24 -4.44
CA HIS A 175 -10.44 0.91 -4.47
C HIS A 175 -9.58 2.15 -4.73
N HIS A 176 -9.56 2.62 -5.96
CA HIS A 176 -8.83 3.83 -6.32
C HIS A 176 -9.77 5.03 -6.37
N ALA A 177 -9.28 6.17 -5.94
CA ALA A 177 -9.98 7.43 -6.10
C ALA A 177 -9.83 7.94 -7.54
N TYR A 178 -10.80 7.67 -8.39
CA TYR A 178 -10.84 8.12 -9.77
C TYR A 178 -11.69 9.38 -9.93
N ALA A 179 -11.42 10.12 -11.00
CA ALA A 179 -12.13 11.36 -11.29
C ALA A 179 -13.54 11.16 -11.86
N SER A 180 -13.87 9.96 -12.32
CA SER A 180 -15.20 9.62 -12.84
C SER A 180 -15.59 8.18 -12.55
N ALA A 181 -16.90 7.90 -12.47
CA ALA A 181 -17.44 6.56 -12.28
C ALA A 181 -17.08 5.59 -13.43
N ALA A 182 -16.90 6.09 -14.64
CA ALA A 182 -16.49 5.27 -15.78
C ALA A 182 -15.04 4.81 -15.66
N ASP A 183 -14.14 5.70 -15.23
CA ASP A 183 -12.74 5.37 -14.98
C ASP A 183 -12.60 4.38 -13.82
N GLU A 184 -13.40 4.58 -12.78
CA GLU A 184 -13.46 3.72 -11.61
C GLU A 184 -13.88 2.28 -11.97
N LYS A 185 -14.93 2.14 -12.77
CA LYS A 185 -15.37 0.83 -13.25
C LYS A 185 -14.30 0.16 -14.11
N LYS A 186 -13.70 0.89 -15.04
CA LYS A 186 -12.61 0.39 -15.88
C LYS A 186 -11.43 -0.12 -15.04
N ALA A 187 -11.03 0.66 -14.04
CA ALA A 187 -9.93 0.27 -13.16
C ALA A 187 -10.27 -0.95 -12.30
N ALA A 188 -11.49 -1.07 -11.81
CA ALA A 188 -11.94 -2.25 -11.08
C ALA A 188 -11.90 -3.51 -11.96
N ASP A 189 -12.34 -3.42 -13.21
CA ASP A 189 -12.28 -4.52 -14.17
C ASP A 189 -10.83 -4.92 -14.50
N GLU A 190 -9.94 -3.96 -14.69
CA GLU A 190 -8.50 -4.19 -14.93
C GLU A 190 -7.82 -4.82 -13.72
N ALA A 191 -8.12 -4.37 -12.51
CA ALA A 191 -7.59 -4.92 -11.26
C ALA A 191 -8.05 -6.36 -11.03
N ALA A 192 -9.31 -6.66 -11.30
CA ALA A 192 -9.85 -8.02 -11.22
C ALA A 192 -9.14 -8.97 -12.21
N ALA A 193 -8.97 -8.53 -13.45
CA ALA A 193 -8.26 -9.31 -14.47
C ALA A 193 -6.79 -9.56 -14.09
N PHE A 194 -6.11 -8.54 -13.54
CA PHE A 194 -4.74 -8.67 -13.07
C PHE A 194 -4.61 -9.66 -11.90
N THR A 195 -5.54 -9.60 -10.94
CA THR A 195 -5.58 -10.50 -9.79
C THR A 195 -5.77 -11.96 -10.22
N LEU A 196 -6.67 -12.23 -11.17
CA LEU A 196 -6.83 -13.56 -11.73
C LEU A 196 -5.54 -14.09 -12.36
N LYS A 197 -4.86 -13.25 -13.13
CA LYS A 197 -3.56 -13.60 -13.72
C LYS A 197 -2.49 -13.93 -12.68
N LEU A 198 -2.43 -13.17 -11.58
CA LEU A 198 -1.50 -13.46 -10.48
C LEU A 198 -1.82 -14.80 -9.78
N LYS A 199 -3.10 -15.10 -9.55
CA LYS A 199 -3.53 -16.39 -8.97
C LYS A 199 -3.11 -17.57 -9.84
N GLU A 200 -3.30 -17.47 -11.15
CA GLU A 200 -2.88 -18.52 -12.09
C GLU A 200 -1.36 -18.70 -12.10
N GLN A 201 -0.60 -17.62 -12.05
CA GLN A 201 0.86 -17.67 -11.98
C GLN A 201 1.33 -18.31 -10.67
N GLY A 202 0.72 -17.93 -9.54
CA GLY A 202 1.01 -18.53 -8.23
C GLY A 202 0.71 -20.02 -8.22
N LYS A 203 -0.43 -20.46 -8.75
CA LYS A 203 -0.78 -21.89 -8.86
C LYS A 203 0.28 -22.67 -9.66
N LYS A 204 0.67 -22.16 -10.83
CA LYS A 204 1.72 -22.78 -11.66
C LYS A 204 3.09 -22.85 -10.97
N TYR A 205 3.42 -21.85 -10.15
CA TYR A 205 4.63 -21.84 -9.36
C TYR A 205 4.62 -22.97 -8.31
N TRP A 206 3.57 -23.07 -7.52
CA TRP A 206 3.45 -24.10 -6.48
C TRP A 206 3.39 -25.51 -7.07
N GLU A 207 2.71 -25.73 -8.18
CA GLU A 207 2.74 -27.01 -8.89
C GLU A 207 4.15 -27.44 -9.31
N LYS A 208 5.02 -26.48 -9.69
CA LYS A 208 6.43 -26.77 -9.99
C LYS A 208 7.23 -27.13 -8.74
N VAL A 209 7.00 -26.40 -7.64
CA VAL A 209 7.65 -26.67 -6.35
C VAL A 209 7.29 -28.06 -5.84
N ASP A 210 6.01 -28.43 -5.85
CA ASP A 210 5.53 -29.73 -5.43
C ASP A 210 6.09 -30.89 -6.28
N LYS A 211 6.17 -30.68 -7.61
CA LYS A 211 6.78 -31.67 -8.51
C LYS A 211 8.27 -31.83 -8.26
N ALA A 212 8.97 -30.76 -7.89
CA ALA A 212 10.39 -30.82 -7.56
C ALA A 212 10.65 -31.52 -6.21
N ALA A 213 9.76 -31.27 -5.21
CA ALA A 213 9.83 -31.91 -3.90
C ALA A 213 9.59 -33.42 -3.96
N LYS A 214 8.70 -33.89 -4.84
CA LYS A 214 8.39 -35.32 -5.03
C LYS A 214 9.49 -36.11 -5.81
N LYS A 215 10.47 -35.42 -6.38
CA LYS A 215 11.60 -36.05 -7.11
C LYS A 215 12.85 -36.23 -6.24
N LYS A 216 12.83 -35.72 -5.02
CA LYS A 216 13.83 -35.97 -3.97
C LYS A 216 13.35 -37.07 -3.02
#